data_4b67be4ead7d5f988c34562b098bdda6
#
_entry.id   4b67be4ead7d5f988c34562b098bdda6
#
_cell.length_a   1.000
_cell.length_b   1.000
_cell.length_c   1.000
_cell.angle_alpha   90.00
_cell.angle_beta   90.00
_cell.angle_gamma   90.00
#
_symmetry.space_group_name_H-M   'P 1'
#
loop_
_entity.id
_entity.type
_entity.pdbx_description
1 polymer ?
#
loop_
_entity_poly.entity_id
_entity_poly.type
_entity_poly.pdbx_seq_one_letter_code
_entity_poly.pdbx_strand_id
1 'polypeptide(L)'
;MDGPPSEATCRVVRPGPAIVGKQALTYAPAVSAESVGSKGLHMQLVTLPPGARAKAHLHEAHETALHVLSGVAGTWYGSRLEHHLWSRAGDFVYIPAGVPHLPYNASRTETCTAVIARTDPNEQESVVLLPELDGLRPPEGDVMA
;
A
#
# COMPACT_ATOMS: atom_id res chain seq x y z
N MET A 1 18.93 -13.24 24.00
CA MET A 1 17.75 -12.53 23.56
C MET A 1 16.78 -12.35 24.71
N ASP A 2 16.35 -11.16 24.86
CA ASP A 2 15.41 -10.83 25.91
C ASP A 2 14.05 -11.41 25.59
N GLY A 3 13.37 -11.91 26.61
CA GLY A 3 12.00 -12.33 26.48
C GLY A 3 11.09 -11.13 26.23
N PRO A 4 9.80 -11.37 26.04
CA PRO A 4 8.84 -10.28 25.92
C PRO A 4 8.88 -9.44 27.21
N PRO A 5 8.60 -8.13 27.12
CA PRO A 5 8.55 -7.30 28.29
C PRO A 5 7.52 -7.87 29.29
N SER A 6 7.81 -7.77 30.60
CA SER A 6 6.91 -8.25 31.64
C SER A 6 5.59 -7.48 31.66
N GLU A 7 5.58 -6.27 31.11
CA GLU A 7 4.40 -5.44 30.99
C GLU A 7 4.28 -4.90 29.59
N ALA A 8 3.04 -4.85 29.08
CA ALA A 8 2.75 -4.21 27.82
C ALA A 8 2.85 -2.68 27.98
N THR A 9 3.54 -2.03 27.06
CA THR A 9 3.72 -0.58 27.09
C THR A 9 3.30 0.05 25.78
N CYS A 10 2.84 1.28 25.86
CA CYS A 10 2.63 2.09 24.66
C CYS A 10 3.97 2.63 24.18
N ARG A 11 4.11 2.71 22.88
CA ARG A 11 5.37 3.15 22.26
C ARG A 11 5.13 4.11 21.11
N VAL A 12 6.05 5.04 20.95
CA VAL A 12 6.14 5.82 19.71
C VAL A 12 7.10 5.09 18.78
N VAL A 13 6.66 4.86 17.55
CA VAL A 13 7.49 4.25 16.51
C VAL A 13 7.70 5.26 15.41
N ARG A 14 8.95 5.47 15.03
CA ARG A 14 9.29 6.30 13.88
C ARG A 14 9.61 5.41 12.71
N PRO A 15 9.14 5.76 11.48
CA PRO A 15 9.42 4.93 10.32
C PRO A 15 10.92 4.70 10.16
N GLY A 16 11.28 3.47 9.82
CA GLY A 16 12.65 3.12 9.48
C GLY A 16 12.96 3.49 8.03
N PRO A 17 14.10 3.02 7.50
CA PRO A 17 14.44 3.24 6.11
C PRO A 17 13.36 2.69 5.18
N ALA A 18 13.16 3.38 4.06
CA ALA A 18 12.19 2.95 3.06
C ALA A 18 12.69 1.66 2.38
N ILE A 19 11.74 0.78 2.09
CA ILE A 19 12.00 -0.47 1.37
C ILE A 19 11.11 -0.53 0.13
N VAL A 20 11.53 -1.32 -0.87
CA VAL A 20 10.72 -1.57 -2.06
C VAL A 20 9.98 -2.89 -1.85
N GLY A 21 8.65 -2.84 -1.93
CA GLY A 21 7.81 -4.02 -1.83
C GLY A 21 7.79 -4.84 -3.13
N LYS A 22 7.20 -6.03 -3.07
CA LYS A 22 7.09 -6.93 -4.22
C LYS A 22 6.35 -6.30 -5.40
N GLN A 23 5.37 -5.44 -5.12
CA GLN A 23 4.58 -4.74 -6.12
C GLN A 23 5.25 -3.47 -6.66
N ALA A 24 6.52 -3.25 -6.33
CA ALA A 24 7.37 -2.16 -6.84
C ALA A 24 7.02 -0.76 -6.31
N LEU A 25 6.36 -0.68 -5.17
CA LEU A 25 6.15 0.60 -4.45
C LEU A 25 7.14 0.74 -3.30
N THR A 26 7.41 1.98 -2.91
CA THR A 26 8.33 2.29 -1.82
C THR A 26 7.55 2.48 -0.52
N TYR A 27 7.92 1.72 0.50
CA TYR A 27 7.25 1.71 1.79
C TYR A 27 8.21 2.10 2.91
N ALA A 28 7.68 2.77 3.92
CA ALA A 28 8.40 3.03 5.18
C ALA A 28 7.59 2.39 6.32
N PRO A 29 7.93 1.15 6.71
CA PRO A 29 7.21 0.47 7.78
C PRO A 29 7.36 1.19 9.12
N ALA A 30 6.30 1.19 9.90
CA ALA A 30 6.29 1.77 11.22
C ALA A 30 5.80 0.76 12.26
N VAL A 31 4.50 0.46 12.29
CA VAL A 31 3.95 -0.54 13.21
C VAL A 31 3.87 -1.87 12.50
N SER A 32 4.60 -2.85 12.99
CA SER A 32 4.69 -4.18 12.38
C SER A 32 5.01 -5.22 13.43
N ALA A 33 4.92 -6.50 13.04
CA ALA A 33 5.38 -7.59 13.89
C ALA A 33 6.86 -7.42 14.23
N GLU A 34 7.66 -7.00 13.27
CA GLU A 34 9.11 -6.84 13.45
C GLU A 34 9.46 -5.67 14.37
N SER A 35 8.72 -4.56 14.29
CA SER A 35 9.04 -3.36 15.09
C SER A 35 8.49 -3.40 16.50
N VAL A 36 7.27 -3.88 16.68
CA VAL A 36 6.58 -3.80 17.97
C VAL A 36 5.98 -5.13 18.42
N GLY A 37 6.13 -6.18 17.65
CA GLY A 37 5.52 -7.47 17.95
C GLY A 37 4.01 -7.48 17.78
N SER A 38 3.48 -6.65 16.90
CA SER A 38 2.04 -6.65 16.62
C SER A 38 1.60 -7.99 16.05
N LYS A 39 0.41 -8.41 16.41
CA LYS A 39 -0.13 -9.72 16.01
C LYS A 39 -1.03 -9.63 14.78
N GLY A 40 -1.72 -8.53 14.61
CA GLY A 40 -2.66 -8.36 13.51
C GLY A 40 -2.59 -7.01 12.83
N LEU A 41 -1.89 -6.05 13.41
CA LEU A 41 -1.85 -4.69 12.86
C LEU A 41 -0.55 -4.42 12.13
N HIS A 42 -0.69 -3.72 11.00
CA HIS A 42 0.44 -3.11 10.32
C HIS A 42 0.04 -1.70 9.89
N MET A 43 0.90 -0.73 10.15
CA MET A 43 0.77 0.61 9.59
C MET A 43 2.11 1.06 9.02
N GLN A 44 2.06 1.71 7.87
CA GLN A 44 3.24 2.17 7.18
C GLN A 44 2.91 3.37 6.29
N LEU A 45 3.93 4.06 5.84
CA LEU A 45 3.80 5.06 4.79
C LEU A 45 4.10 4.42 3.45
N VAL A 46 3.42 4.88 2.41
CA VAL A 46 3.77 4.57 1.03
C VAL A 46 3.98 5.87 0.28
N THR A 47 5.00 5.88 -0.56
CA THR A 47 5.35 7.03 -1.40
C THR A 47 5.33 6.59 -2.86
N LEU A 48 4.57 7.32 -3.66
CA LEU A 48 4.52 7.15 -5.10
C LEU A 48 5.10 8.41 -5.73
N PRO A 49 6.33 8.36 -6.25
CA PRO A 49 6.88 9.50 -7.00
C PRO A 49 6.01 9.83 -8.22
N PRO A 50 6.18 11.02 -8.82
CA PRO A 50 5.43 11.36 -10.03
C PRO A 50 5.52 10.26 -11.09
N GLY A 51 4.38 9.86 -11.64
CA GLY A 51 4.29 8.84 -12.66
C GLY A 51 4.54 7.41 -12.19
N ALA A 52 4.76 7.19 -10.91
CA ALA A 52 5.02 5.84 -10.38
C ALA A 52 3.79 4.96 -10.50
N ARG A 53 4.03 3.68 -10.70
CA ARG A 53 3.01 2.69 -10.94
C ARG A 53 3.41 1.38 -10.27
N ALA A 54 2.48 0.77 -9.55
CA ALA A 54 2.70 -0.55 -8.97
C ALA A 54 2.54 -1.64 -10.01
N LYS A 55 3.04 -2.82 -9.70
CA LYS A 55 2.70 -4.04 -10.44
C LYS A 55 1.31 -4.50 -10.00
N ALA A 56 0.55 -5.05 -10.95
CA ALA A 56 -0.76 -5.64 -10.64
C ALA A 56 -0.59 -6.79 -9.66
N HIS A 57 -1.40 -6.82 -8.61
CA HIS A 57 -1.27 -7.81 -7.55
C HIS A 57 -2.58 -7.97 -6.78
N LEU A 58 -2.62 -8.98 -5.92
CA LEU A 58 -3.68 -9.13 -4.92
C LEU A 58 -3.08 -9.55 -3.59
N HIS A 59 -3.85 -9.37 -2.54
CA HIS A 59 -3.55 -9.85 -1.19
C HIS A 59 -4.50 -11.00 -0.89
N GLU A 60 -3.95 -12.20 -0.64
CA GLU A 60 -4.77 -13.42 -0.58
C GLU A 60 -5.73 -13.44 0.60
N ALA A 61 -5.27 -13.04 1.77
CA ALA A 61 -6.00 -13.28 3.01
C ALA A 61 -6.15 -12.06 3.92
N HIS A 62 -5.57 -10.92 3.57
CA HIS A 62 -5.64 -9.75 4.43
C HIS A 62 -6.32 -8.58 3.74
N GLU A 63 -6.84 -7.70 4.57
CA GLU A 63 -7.48 -6.45 4.15
C GLU A 63 -6.49 -5.31 4.20
N THR A 64 -6.72 -4.30 3.38
CA THR A 64 -5.90 -3.08 3.35
C THR A 64 -6.79 -1.86 3.32
N ALA A 65 -6.44 -0.87 4.12
CA ALA A 65 -7.05 0.44 4.06
C ALA A 65 -5.94 1.49 3.89
N LEU A 66 -6.22 2.52 3.12
CA LEU A 66 -5.28 3.62 2.90
C LEU A 66 -5.93 4.94 3.23
N HIS A 67 -5.14 5.87 3.73
CA HIS A 67 -5.53 7.26 3.86
C HIS A 67 -4.55 8.11 3.08
N VAL A 68 -5.03 8.81 2.06
CA VAL A 68 -4.17 9.63 1.20
C VAL A 68 -3.84 10.92 1.94
N LEU A 69 -2.56 11.20 2.11
CA LEU A 69 -2.07 12.41 2.79
C LEU A 69 -1.82 13.54 1.81
N SER A 70 -1.30 13.23 0.63
CA SER A 70 -0.96 14.23 -0.38
C SER A 70 -1.03 13.60 -1.77
N GLY A 71 -1.32 14.43 -2.76
CA GLY A 71 -1.33 14.02 -4.15
C GLY A 71 -2.64 13.39 -4.58
N VAL A 72 -2.61 12.78 -5.76
CA VAL A 72 -3.77 12.11 -6.39
C VAL A 72 -3.30 10.76 -6.90
N ALA A 73 -4.05 9.71 -6.55
CA ALA A 73 -3.78 8.37 -7.03
C ALA A 73 -4.97 7.83 -7.82
N GLY A 74 -4.67 6.95 -8.75
CA GLY A 74 -5.67 6.12 -9.40
C GLY A 74 -5.43 4.67 -9.04
N THR A 75 -6.48 3.87 -9.04
CA THR A 75 -6.38 2.44 -8.82
C THR A 75 -7.28 1.71 -9.79
N TRP A 76 -6.67 0.90 -10.65
CA TRP A 76 -7.40 -0.07 -11.44
C TRP A 76 -7.65 -1.31 -10.59
N TYR A 77 -8.83 -1.90 -10.65
CA TYR A 77 -9.13 -3.10 -9.87
C TYR A 77 -10.15 -3.99 -10.55
N GLY A 78 -10.24 -5.21 -10.06
CA GLY A 78 -11.12 -6.24 -10.62
C GLY A 78 -10.32 -7.35 -11.31
N SER A 79 -10.98 -8.44 -11.67
CA SER A 79 -10.33 -9.62 -12.23
C SER A 79 -9.55 -9.35 -13.51
N ARG A 80 -9.94 -8.32 -14.26
CA ARG A 80 -9.24 -7.87 -15.47
C ARG A 80 -8.93 -6.38 -15.40
N LEU A 81 -8.84 -5.82 -14.20
CA LEU A 81 -8.63 -4.39 -13.97
C LEU A 81 -9.65 -3.52 -14.71
N GLU A 82 -10.89 -3.99 -14.78
CA GLU A 82 -11.96 -3.35 -15.54
C GLU A 82 -12.57 -2.14 -14.84
N HIS A 83 -12.32 -2.01 -13.53
CA HIS A 83 -12.84 -0.90 -12.74
C HIS A 83 -11.74 0.07 -12.39
N HIS A 84 -12.12 1.31 -12.12
CA HIS A 84 -11.16 2.35 -11.75
C HIS A 84 -11.76 3.25 -10.68
N LEU A 85 -10.92 3.67 -9.74
CA LEU A 85 -11.29 4.68 -8.76
C LEU A 85 -10.18 5.73 -8.63
N TRP A 86 -10.59 6.95 -8.29
CA TRP A 86 -9.71 8.05 -7.97
C TRP A 86 -9.66 8.26 -6.46
N SER A 87 -8.50 8.65 -5.94
CA SER A 87 -8.35 9.07 -4.55
C SER A 87 -7.40 10.25 -4.46
N ARG A 88 -7.69 11.17 -3.57
CA ARG A 88 -6.91 12.38 -3.35
C ARG A 88 -6.71 12.62 -1.86
N ALA A 89 -5.91 13.62 -1.52
CA ALA A 89 -5.64 13.96 -0.13
C ALA A 89 -6.94 14.06 0.68
N GLY A 90 -6.98 13.35 1.79
CA GLY A 90 -8.14 13.25 2.67
C GLY A 90 -9.03 12.02 2.44
N ASP A 91 -8.92 11.37 1.28
CA ASP A 91 -9.75 10.20 0.99
C ASP A 91 -9.23 8.95 1.68
N PHE A 92 -10.14 8.02 1.93
CA PHE A 92 -9.83 6.68 2.40
C PHE A 92 -10.19 5.67 1.30
N VAL A 93 -9.34 4.67 1.14
CA VAL A 93 -9.55 3.60 0.16
C VAL A 93 -9.53 2.27 0.90
N TYR A 94 -10.48 1.39 0.57
CA TYR A 94 -10.53 0.05 1.12
C TYR A 94 -10.29 -0.97 0.01
N ILE A 95 -9.38 -1.91 0.27
CA ILE A 95 -9.06 -2.99 -0.66
C ILE A 95 -9.30 -4.32 0.06
N PRO A 96 -10.36 -5.06 -0.33
CA PRO A 96 -10.62 -6.37 0.27
C PRO A 96 -9.59 -7.41 -0.16
N ALA A 97 -9.50 -8.49 0.61
CA ALA A 97 -8.68 -9.63 0.23
C ALA A 97 -9.14 -10.21 -1.12
N GLY A 98 -8.19 -10.68 -1.91
CA GLY A 98 -8.47 -11.40 -3.14
C GLY A 98 -8.80 -10.54 -4.36
N VAL A 99 -8.85 -9.21 -4.22
CA VAL A 99 -9.17 -8.33 -5.35
C VAL A 99 -7.90 -7.89 -6.06
N PRO A 100 -7.74 -8.24 -7.34
CA PRO A 100 -6.63 -7.73 -8.14
C PRO A 100 -6.69 -6.21 -8.26
N HIS A 101 -5.56 -5.55 -8.08
CA HIS A 101 -5.51 -4.09 -8.19
C HIS A 101 -4.14 -3.61 -8.64
N LEU A 102 -4.13 -2.40 -9.19
CA LEU A 102 -2.94 -1.74 -9.70
C LEU A 102 -3.05 -0.25 -9.39
N PRO A 103 -2.43 0.20 -8.28
CA PRO A 103 -2.40 1.62 -7.96
C PRO A 103 -1.27 2.34 -8.70
N TYR A 104 -1.48 3.62 -8.94
CA TYR A 104 -0.50 4.48 -9.60
C TYR A 104 -0.67 5.93 -9.16
N ASN A 105 0.39 6.72 -9.33
CA ASN A 105 0.33 8.17 -9.12
C ASN A 105 -0.22 8.83 -10.40
N ALA A 106 -1.34 9.53 -10.26
CA ALA A 106 -2.00 10.18 -11.40
C ALA A 106 -1.32 11.48 -11.82
N SER A 107 -0.37 11.98 -11.03
CA SER A 107 0.37 13.20 -11.36
C SER A 107 1.73 12.87 -11.93
N ARG A 108 2.16 13.67 -12.90
CA ARG A 108 3.52 13.60 -13.45
C ARG A 108 4.49 14.56 -12.77
N THR A 109 3.98 15.38 -11.87
CA THR A 109 4.78 16.45 -11.26
C THR A 109 4.82 16.37 -9.74
N GLU A 110 3.83 15.76 -9.10
CA GLU A 110 3.71 15.74 -7.64
C GLU A 110 3.77 14.34 -7.08
N THR A 111 4.41 14.20 -5.94
CA THR A 111 4.47 12.96 -5.18
C THR A 111 3.12 12.70 -4.49
N CYS A 112 2.71 11.45 -4.46
CA CYS A 112 1.56 11.00 -3.70
C CYS A 112 2.04 10.23 -2.49
N THR A 113 1.51 10.55 -1.31
CA THR A 113 1.82 9.83 -0.07
C THR A 113 0.54 9.37 0.60
N ALA A 114 0.61 8.21 1.23
CA ALA A 114 -0.53 7.66 1.96
C ALA A 114 -0.05 6.88 3.17
N VAL A 115 -0.95 6.76 4.16
CA VAL A 115 -0.79 5.80 5.25
C VAL A 115 -1.54 4.55 4.86
N ILE A 116 -0.90 3.39 5.06
CA ILE A 116 -1.52 2.09 4.84
C ILE A 116 -1.70 1.41 6.19
N ALA A 117 -2.90 0.87 6.41
CA ALA A 117 -3.19 -0.05 7.49
C ALA A 117 -3.61 -1.38 6.87
N ARG A 118 -3.10 -2.49 7.39
CA ARG A 118 -3.49 -3.80 6.88
C ARG A 118 -3.47 -4.84 7.99
N THR A 119 -4.13 -5.97 7.75
CA THR A 119 -4.26 -7.03 8.75
C THR A 119 -3.16 -8.09 8.67
N ASP A 120 -2.21 -7.97 7.73
CA ASP A 120 -0.98 -8.75 7.73
C ASP A 120 0.08 -7.95 8.48
N PRO A 121 0.56 -8.41 9.64
CA PRO A 121 1.46 -7.59 10.47
C PRO A 121 2.91 -7.59 10.00
N ASN A 122 3.27 -8.41 9.04
CA ASN A 122 4.66 -8.53 8.58
C ASN A 122 5.05 -7.38 7.66
N GLU A 123 6.31 -6.93 7.74
CA GLU A 123 6.79 -5.86 6.86
C GLU A 123 6.80 -6.30 5.41
N GLN A 124 7.17 -7.56 5.16
CA GLN A 124 7.01 -8.18 3.84
C GLN A 124 5.67 -8.90 3.81
N GLU A 125 4.69 -8.24 3.23
CA GLU A 125 3.34 -8.80 3.19
C GLU A 125 3.21 -9.92 2.16
N SER A 126 2.16 -10.73 2.33
CA SER A 126 1.79 -11.76 1.36
C SER A 126 1.13 -11.11 0.14
N VAL A 127 1.86 -11.09 -0.97
CA VAL A 127 1.41 -10.48 -2.22
C VAL A 127 1.53 -11.52 -3.33
N VAL A 128 0.48 -11.67 -4.11
CA VAL A 128 0.50 -12.46 -5.34
C VAL A 128 0.57 -11.50 -6.52
N LEU A 129 1.67 -11.53 -7.25
CA LEU A 129 1.84 -10.71 -8.45
C LEU A 129 1.04 -11.33 -9.60
N LEU A 130 0.43 -10.45 -10.41
CA LEU A 130 -0.41 -10.84 -11.53
C LEU A 130 0.14 -10.21 -12.82
N PRO A 131 1.30 -10.70 -13.31
CA PRO A 131 1.97 -10.07 -14.45
C PRO A 131 1.14 -10.05 -15.72
N GLU A 132 0.21 -10.98 -15.88
CA GLU A 132 -0.69 -11.00 -17.03
C GLU A 132 -1.63 -9.79 -17.08
N LEU A 133 -1.80 -9.08 -15.94
CA LEU A 133 -2.65 -7.90 -15.88
C LEU A 133 -1.88 -6.59 -16.06
N ASP A 134 -0.55 -6.62 -15.95
CA ASP A 134 0.27 -5.40 -15.92
C ASP A 134 0.10 -4.55 -17.19
N GLY A 135 -0.09 -5.16 -18.33
CA GLY A 135 -0.20 -4.46 -19.60
C GLY A 135 -1.62 -4.11 -20.03
N LEU A 136 -2.63 -4.44 -19.23
CA LEU A 136 -4.02 -4.23 -19.63
C LEU A 136 -4.45 -2.76 -19.59
N ARG A 137 -3.80 -1.95 -18.79
CA ARG A 137 -4.16 -0.54 -18.62
C ARG A 137 -2.97 0.37 -18.88
N PRO A 138 -3.19 1.57 -19.46
CA PRO A 138 -2.11 2.51 -19.70
C PRO A 138 -1.53 3.02 -18.38
N PRO A 139 -0.24 3.39 -18.37
CA PRO A 139 0.42 3.81 -17.13
C PRO A 139 -0.23 5.00 -16.45
N GLU A 140 -0.76 5.95 -17.21
CA GLU A 140 -1.37 7.14 -16.65
C GLU A 140 -2.86 6.96 -16.36
N GLY A 141 -3.46 5.87 -16.85
CA GLY A 141 -4.91 5.74 -16.82
C GLY A 141 -5.57 6.92 -17.52
N ASP A 142 -6.82 7.17 -17.20
CA ASP A 142 -7.48 8.38 -17.62
C ASP A 142 -7.05 9.50 -16.69
N VAL A 143 -6.47 10.55 -17.27
CA VAL A 143 -6.00 11.67 -16.48
C VAL A 143 -7.20 12.32 -15.81
N MET A 144 -7.11 12.51 -14.50
CA MET A 144 -8.11 13.24 -13.74
C MET A 144 -8.10 14.70 -14.20
N ALA A 145 -9.18 15.13 -14.74
CA ALA A 145 -9.33 16.51 -15.20
C ALA A 145 -9.44 17.47 -14.01
#